data_4998f695e80461f56aaf9d4335030ef3
#
_entry.id   4998f695e80461f56aaf9d4335030ef3
#
_cell.length_a   1.000
_cell.length_b   1.000
_cell.length_c   1.000
_cell.angle_alpha   90.00
_cell.angle_beta   90.00
_cell.angle_gamma   90.00
#
_symmetry.space_group_name_H-M   'P 1'
#
loop_
_entity.id
_entity.type
_entity.pdbx_description
1 polymer ?
#
loop_
_entity_poly.entity_id
_entity_poly.type
_entity_poly.pdbx_seq_one_letter_code
_entity_poly.pdbx_strand_id
1 'polypeptide(L)'
;MSAPAVEIDAQYRQLREECGLLEHPDFGLLVVDGAEAAEYLQGQLTNDVEAIEPGDGAYAALLDRKGHMQADMRVLRPGEGPELWLLLEPAGLAAASRHLQMYKIGREVEVRDASEERSLISLIGPRAAEIAGSAPLPENACEAVTVGGAECVAVGAAAGIDLVVLADERGRARDALLAAGAAEVSAEAAEILRIESGRPRFGAEMGTETMPAEAGIVEQAVSFTKGCYIGQETVARLHYKGKPNRHLRGLRFSGQAAPGEVLRVGEKEVGTVGSAAVSPALGRVGLAILRREAEPGATVAVGEDGVTAEVVALPFG
;
A
#
# COMPACT_ATOMS: atom_id res chain seq x y z
N MET A 1 14.11 11.05 14.68
CA MET A 1 14.83 10.27 15.74
C MET A 1 14.04 8.98 15.91
N SER A 2 14.68 7.81 15.77
CA SER A 2 14.01 6.52 15.98
C SER A 2 13.64 6.35 17.46
N ALA A 3 12.48 5.75 17.73
CA ALA A 3 12.05 5.48 19.10
C ALA A 3 13.00 4.48 19.79
N PRO A 4 13.13 4.50 21.11
CA PRO A 4 13.92 3.50 21.83
C PRO A 4 13.37 2.08 21.60
N ALA A 5 14.23 1.07 21.53
CA ALA A 5 13.84 -0.31 21.24
C ALA A 5 12.73 -0.84 22.20
N VAL A 6 12.77 -0.49 23.49
CA VAL A 6 11.74 -0.89 24.46
C VAL A 6 10.38 -0.29 24.14
N GLU A 7 10.34 0.91 23.57
CA GLU A 7 9.11 1.58 23.14
C GLU A 7 8.55 0.93 21.87
N ILE A 8 9.41 0.56 20.92
CA ILE A 8 9.01 -0.17 19.70
C ILE A 8 8.40 -1.53 20.03
N ASP A 9 9.01 -2.30 20.94
CA ASP A 9 8.48 -3.61 21.36
C ASP A 9 7.09 -3.49 22.03
N ALA A 10 6.86 -2.41 22.80
CA ALA A 10 5.56 -2.15 23.41
C ALA A 10 4.51 -1.78 22.34
N GLN A 11 4.86 -0.89 21.40
CA GLN A 11 3.98 -0.51 20.30
C GLN A 11 3.70 -1.71 19.37
N TYR A 12 4.70 -2.54 19.07
CA TYR A 12 4.53 -3.75 18.29
C TYR A 12 3.50 -4.71 18.92
N ARG A 13 3.58 -4.92 20.26
CA ARG A 13 2.57 -5.73 20.97
C ARG A 13 1.19 -5.09 20.92
N GLN A 14 1.10 -3.77 21.08
CA GLN A 14 -0.17 -3.04 20.94
C GLN A 14 -0.83 -3.27 19.57
N LEU A 15 -0.04 -3.24 18.50
CA LEU A 15 -0.50 -3.51 17.13
C LEU A 15 -0.92 -4.96 16.92
N ARG A 16 -0.30 -5.92 17.62
CA ARG A 16 -0.58 -7.36 17.44
C ARG A 16 -1.74 -7.87 18.28
N GLU A 17 -1.97 -7.28 19.44
CA GLU A 17 -2.87 -7.82 20.47
C GLU A 17 -4.08 -6.93 20.74
N GLU A 18 -3.98 -5.62 20.48
CA GLU A 18 -4.99 -4.62 20.80
C GLU A 18 -5.34 -3.76 19.58
N CYS A 19 -5.05 -2.45 19.66
CA CYS A 19 -5.23 -1.49 18.56
C CYS A 19 -4.24 -0.32 18.68
N GLY A 20 -3.40 -0.16 17.67
CA GLY A 20 -2.60 1.05 17.50
C GLY A 20 -3.29 2.07 16.63
N LEU A 21 -3.07 3.35 16.91
CA LEU A 21 -3.51 4.49 16.11
C LEU A 21 -2.29 5.14 15.46
N LEU A 22 -2.31 5.23 14.14
CA LEU A 22 -1.29 5.92 13.35
C LEU A 22 -1.94 7.00 12.51
N GLU A 23 -1.50 8.25 12.68
CA GLU A 23 -1.85 9.34 11.77
C GLU A 23 -0.87 9.37 10.60
N HIS A 24 -1.39 9.57 9.39
CA HIS A 24 -0.59 9.75 8.19
C HIS A 24 -0.54 11.24 7.84
N PRO A 25 0.58 11.93 8.13
CA PRO A 25 0.69 13.37 7.80
C PRO A 25 0.69 13.60 6.30
N ASP A 26 1.22 12.63 5.56
CA ASP A 26 1.30 12.66 4.11
C ASP A 26 0.60 11.41 3.55
N PHE A 27 -0.44 11.61 2.77
CA PHE A 27 -1.11 10.59 1.98
C PHE A 27 -1.67 11.24 0.72
N GLY A 28 -1.98 10.44 -0.30
CA GLY A 28 -2.59 10.92 -1.53
C GLY A 28 -4.08 10.55 -1.58
N LEU A 29 -4.93 11.52 -1.89
CA LEU A 29 -6.34 11.30 -2.19
C LEU A 29 -6.74 12.08 -3.44
N LEU A 30 -7.00 11.35 -4.54
CA LEU A 30 -7.66 11.93 -5.70
C LEU A 30 -9.14 11.57 -5.69
N VAL A 31 -9.98 12.54 -5.86
CA VAL A 31 -11.43 12.35 -6.07
C VAL A 31 -11.71 12.46 -7.56
N VAL A 32 -12.35 11.44 -8.11
CA VAL A 32 -12.76 11.39 -9.51
C VAL A 32 -14.29 11.32 -9.54
N ASP A 33 -14.90 12.35 -10.10
CA ASP A 33 -16.36 12.52 -10.13
C ASP A 33 -16.85 12.78 -11.55
N GLY A 34 -18.14 12.53 -11.79
CA GLY A 34 -18.82 12.73 -13.04
C GLY A 34 -19.46 11.48 -13.61
N ALA A 35 -20.36 11.66 -14.55
CA ALA A 35 -21.16 10.56 -15.11
C ALA A 35 -20.32 9.44 -15.76
N GLU A 36 -19.15 9.78 -16.28
CA GLU A 36 -18.23 8.84 -16.92
C GLU A 36 -17.06 8.43 -16.01
N ALA A 37 -17.07 8.73 -14.71
CA ALA A 37 -15.91 8.50 -13.82
C ALA A 37 -15.47 7.02 -13.79
N ALA A 38 -16.39 6.09 -13.63
CA ALA A 38 -16.08 4.66 -13.58
C ALA A 38 -15.57 4.14 -14.94
N GLU A 39 -16.25 4.46 -16.05
CA GLU A 39 -15.83 4.09 -17.42
C GLU A 39 -14.45 4.69 -17.74
N TYR A 40 -14.23 5.93 -17.35
CA TYR A 40 -12.94 6.59 -17.56
C TYR A 40 -11.82 5.85 -16.82
N LEU A 41 -11.98 5.61 -15.52
CA LEU A 41 -10.98 4.90 -14.72
C LEU A 41 -10.81 3.45 -15.17
N GLN A 42 -11.88 2.82 -15.68
CA GLN A 42 -11.80 1.48 -16.28
C GLN A 42 -10.74 1.39 -17.38
N GLY A 43 -10.58 2.42 -18.18
CA GLY A 43 -9.55 2.48 -19.23
C GLY A 43 -8.16 2.88 -18.74
N GLN A 44 -8.02 3.39 -17.51
CA GLN A 44 -6.74 3.87 -16.99
C GLN A 44 -6.07 2.89 -16.01
N LEU A 45 -6.84 2.14 -15.23
CA LEU A 45 -6.37 1.31 -14.13
C LEU A 45 -6.43 -0.18 -14.46
N THR A 46 -5.64 -0.96 -13.76
CA THR A 46 -5.48 -2.41 -14.03
C THR A 46 -6.62 -3.28 -13.52
N ASN A 47 -7.38 -2.84 -12.50
CA ASN A 47 -8.47 -3.62 -11.94
C ASN A 47 -9.84 -3.17 -12.48
N ASP A 48 -10.88 -3.94 -12.21
CA ASP A 48 -12.23 -3.72 -12.72
C ASP A 48 -12.97 -2.67 -11.88
N VAL A 49 -12.90 -1.42 -12.34
CA VAL A 49 -13.48 -0.28 -11.64
C VAL A 49 -15.00 -0.21 -11.81
N GLU A 50 -15.52 -0.64 -12.97
CA GLU A 50 -16.97 -0.65 -13.22
C GLU A 50 -17.72 -1.68 -12.37
N ALA A 51 -17.03 -2.69 -11.87
CA ALA A 51 -17.59 -3.70 -10.98
C ALA A 51 -17.63 -3.26 -9.50
N ILE A 52 -17.09 -2.10 -9.15
CA ILE A 52 -17.08 -1.62 -7.75
C ILE A 52 -18.46 -1.08 -7.40
N GLU A 53 -19.14 -1.77 -6.49
CA GLU A 53 -20.43 -1.35 -5.95
C GLU A 53 -20.29 -0.27 -4.85
N PRO A 54 -21.34 0.50 -4.52
CA PRO A 54 -21.32 1.41 -3.37
C PRO A 54 -20.96 0.68 -2.07
N GLY A 55 -20.02 1.23 -1.31
CA GLY A 55 -19.48 0.60 -0.11
C GLY A 55 -18.32 -0.38 -0.36
N ASP A 56 -17.95 -0.59 -1.62
CA ASP A 56 -16.84 -1.46 -2.00
C ASP A 56 -15.64 -0.66 -2.54
N GLY A 57 -14.57 -1.40 -2.82
CA GLY A 57 -13.37 -0.89 -3.46
C GLY A 57 -12.49 -1.99 -4.01
N ALA A 58 -11.48 -1.59 -4.76
CA ALA A 58 -10.49 -2.49 -5.35
C ALA A 58 -9.09 -1.89 -5.27
N TYR A 59 -8.08 -2.74 -5.12
CA TYR A 59 -6.69 -2.33 -5.30
C TYR A 59 -6.32 -2.37 -6.77
N ALA A 60 -5.70 -1.33 -7.29
CA ALA A 60 -5.33 -1.20 -8.69
C ALA A 60 -3.97 -0.53 -8.88
N ALA A 61 -3.38 -0.70 -10.05
CA ALA A 61 -2.19 0.03 -10.47
C ALA A 61 -2.50 0.92 -11.67
N LEU A 62 -1.81 2.06 -11.73
CA LEU A 62 -1.67 2.89 -12.91
C LEU A 62 -0.37 2.54 -13.59
N LEU A 63 -0.41 2.21 -14.88
CA LEU A 63 0.76 1.75 -15.64
C LEU A 63 1.11 2.72 -16.78
N ASP A 64 2.37 2.67 -17.20
CA ASP A 64 2.78 3.19 -18.49
C ASP A 64 2.46 2.19 -19.63
N ARG A 65 2.71 2.59 -20.87
CA ARG A 65 2.47 1.72 -22.06
C ARG A 65 3.35 0.48 -22.10
N LYS A 66 4.44 0.43 -21.32
CA LYS A 66 5.34 -0.72 -21.23
C LYS A 66 4.97 -1.67 -20.10
N GLY A 67 3.95 -1.32 -19.30
CA GLY A 67 3.48 -2.10 -18.16
C GLY A 67 4.22 -1.82 -16.86
N HIS A 68 5.00 -0.73 -16.79
CA HIS A 68 5.63 -0.30 -15.54
C HIS A 68 4.68 0.56 -14.72
N MET A 69 4.72 0.40 -13.41
CA MET A 69 3.87 1.14 -12.48
C MET A 69 4.22 2.62 -12.45
N GLN A 70 3.21 3.46 -12.42
CA GLN A 70 3.34 4.89 -12.17
C GLN A 70 2.79 5.26 -10.79
N ALA A 71 1.85 4.48 -10.31
CA ALA A 71 1.30 4.49 -8.96
C ALA A 71 0.55 3.18 -8.70
N ASP A 72 0.27 2.89 -7.46
CA ASP A 72 -0.77 1.96 -7.02
C ASP A 72 -1.77 2.71 -6.15
N MET A 73 -2.98 2.20 -6.04
CA MET A 73 -4.04 2.87 -5.30
C MET A 73 -5.16 1.94 -4.90
N ARG A 74 -5.86 2.32 -3.85
CA ARG A 74 -7.15 1.76 -3.49
C ARG A 74 -8.23 2.63 -4.14
N VAL A 75 -9.02 2.05 -5.02
CA VAL A 75 -10.16 2.70 -5.67
C VAL A 75 -11.38 2.39 -4.83
N LEU A 76 -12.00 3.39 -4.23
CA LEU A 76 -13.12 3.25 -3.30
C LEU A 76 -14.36 3.92 -3.88
N ARG A 77 -15.54 3.33 -3.64
CA ARG A 77 -16.83 3.93 -3.94
C ARG A 77 -17.59 4.16 -2.64
N PRO A 78 -17.39 5.29 -1.95
CA PRO A 78 -17.90 5.50 -0.59
C PRO A 78 -19.41 5.72 -0.50
N GLY A 79 -20.11 5.91 -1.62
CA GLY A 79 -21.54 6.19 -1.65
C GLY A 79 -22.20 5.81 -2.98
N GLU A 80 -23.51 6.07 -3.06
CA GLU A 80 -24.34 5.74 -4.24
C GLU A 80 -24.08 6.63 -5.46
N GLY A 81 -23.33 7.72 -5.28
CA GLY A 81 -22.97 8.66 -6.36
C GLY A 81 -21.93 8.12 -7.31
N PRO A 82 -21.62 8.90 -8.38
CA PRO A 82 -20.57 8.55 -9.33
C PRO A 82 -19.15 8.77 -8.80
N GLU A 83 -19.00 9.40 -7.64
CA GLU A 83 -17.72 9.76 -7.04
C GLU A 83 -16.90 8.51 -6.66
N LEU A 84 -15.65 8.48 -7.09
CA LEU A 84 -14.67 7.46 -6.76
C LEU A 84 -13.45 8.12 -6.08
N TRP A 85 -12.97 7.50 -5.01
CA TRP A 85 -11.78 7.94 -4.29
C TRP A 85 -10.59 7.06 -4.64
N LEU A 86 -9.47 7.69 -4.99
CA LEU A 86 -8.21 7.00 -5.22
C LEU A 86 -7.28 7.32 -4.05
N LEU A 87 -7.14 6.38 -3.14
CA LEU A 87 -6.26 6.49 -1.97
C LEU A 87 -4.92 5.85 -2.31
N LEU A 88 -3.83 6.62 -2.23
CA LEU A 88 -2.52 6.20 -2.72
C LEU A 88 -1.35 6.75 -1.90
N GLU A 89 -0.19 6.13 -2.08
CA GLU A 89 1.05 6.62 -1.49
C GLU A 89 1.45 7.98 -2.08
N PRO A 90 2.02 8.91 -1.27
CA PRO A 90 2.44 10.23 -1.73
C PRO A 90 3.39 10.18 -2.92
N ALA A 91 4.25 9.15 -2.99
CA ALA A 91 5.21 8.95 -4.08
C ALA A 91 4.55 8.78 -5.46
N GLY A 92 3.30 8.28 -5.51
CA GLY A 92 2.53 8.08 -6.74
C GLY A 92 1.61 9.25 -7.10
N LEU A 93 1.30 10.14 -6.14
CA LEU A 93 0.24 11.15 -6.27
C LEU A 93 0.44 12.07 -7.49
N ALA A 94 1.62 12.67 -7.63
CA ALA A 94 1.89 13.61 -8.71
C ALA A 94 1.82 12.96 -10.10
N ALA A 95 2.25 11.70 -10.23
CA ALA A 95 2.19 10.95 -11.48
C ALA A 95 0.75 10.58 -11.81
N ALA A 96 -0.01 10.08 -10.85
CA ALA A 96 -1.41 9.73 -11.01
C ALA A 96 -2.27 10.94 -11.36
N SER A 97 -2.15 12.04 -10.61
CA SER A 97 -2.87 13.28 -10.86
C SER A 97 -2.62 13.82 -12.27
N ARG A 98 -1.34 13.92 -12.68
CA ARG A 98 -0.96 14.38 -14.01
C ARG A 98 -1.53 13.49 -15.12
N HIS A 99 -1.42 12.18 -14.96
CA HIS A 99 -1.92 11.22 -15.92
C HIS A 99 -3.44 11.36 -16.09
N LEU A 100 -4.18 11.31 -14.98
CA LEU A 100 -5.64 11.38 -15.01
C LEU A 100 -6.15 12.73 -15.53
N GLN A 101 -5.49 13.85 -15.21
CA GLN A 101 -5.83 15.14 -15.79
C GLN A 101 -5.60 15.20 -17.31
N MET A 102 -4.54 14.55 -17.79
CA MET A 102 -4.20 14.56 -19.22
C MET A 102 -5.18 13.72 -20.05
N TYR A 103 -5.61 12.57 -19.56
CA TYR A 103 -6.41 11.60 -20.32
C TYR A 103 -7.93 11.80 -20.19
N LYS A 104 -8.41 12.73 -19.34
CA LYS A 104 -9.84 13.03 -19.19
C LYS A 104 -10.41 13.96 -20.28
N ILE A 105 -9.60 14.48 -21.19
CA ILE A 105 -10.03 15.45 -22.20
C ILE A 105 -11.17 14.89 -23.03
N GLY A 106 -12.30 15.62 -23.05
CA GLY A 106 -13.51 15.22 -23.78
C GLY A 106 -14.42 14.24 -23.03
N ARG A 107 -14.17 14.00 -21.74
CA ARG A 107 -14.99 13.18 -20.84
C ARG A 107 -15.74 14.06 -19.84
N GLU A 108 -16.93 13.60 -19.43
CA GLU A 108 -17.68 14.21 -18.31
C GLU A 108 -17.12 13.73 -16.96
N VAL A 109 -15.86 14.08 -16.71
CA VAL A 109 -15.10 13.66 -15.53
C VAL A 109 -14.33 14.84 -14.94
N GLU A 110 -14.44 15.02 -13.64
CA GLU A 110 -13.59 15.89 -12.84
C GLU A 110 -12.59 15.06 -12.02
N VAL A 111 -11.33 15.48 -11.99
CA VAL A 111 -10.28 14.87 -11.15
C VAL A 111 -9.73 15.96 -10.25
N ARG A 112 -9.85 15.77 -8.95
CA ARG A 112 -9.46 16.74 -7.92
C ARG A 112 -8.53 16.10 -6.90
N ASP A 113 -7.47 16.80 -6.54
CA ASP A 113 -6.64 16.43 -5.38
C ASP A 113 -7.30 16.93 -4.10
N ALA A 114 -7.67 16.01 -3.24
CA ALA A 114 -8.32 16.25 -1.96
C ALA A 114 -7.43 15.90 -0.76
N SER A 115 -6.13 15.71 -0.98
CA SER A 115 -5.18 15.29 0.06
C SER A 115 -5.09 16.28 1.23
N GLU A 116 -5.22 17.58 0.96
CA GLU A 116 -5.21 18.62 2.01
C GLU A 116 -6.56 18.80 2.70
N GLU A 117 -7.66 18.38 2.07
CA GLU A 117 -9.02 18.52 2.62
C GLU A 117 -9.37 17.40 3.61
N ARG A 118 -8.64 16.31 3.55
CA ARG A 118 -8.87 15.10 4.34
C ARG A 118 -7.64 14.71 5.12
N SER A 119 -7.85 13.87 6.11
CA SER A 119 -6.79 13.21 6.90
C SER A 119 -7.01 11.71 6.91
N LEU A 120 -5.94 10.96 7.00
CA LEU A 120 -5.96 9.51 7.11
C LEU A 120 -5.45 9.10 8.49
N ILE A 121 -6.26 8.30 9.20
CA ILE A 121 -5.93 7.68 10.48
C ILE A 121 -6.05 6.17 10.31
N SER A 122 -4.98 5.42 10.54
CA SER A 122 -5.01 3.96 10.54
C SER A 122 -5.19 3.45 11.98
N LEU A 123 -6.18 2.59 12.16
CA LEU A 123 -6.35 1.75 13.33
C LEU A 123 -5.84 0.35 12.98
N ILE A 124 -4.76 -0.08 13.61
CA ILE A 124 -4.05 -1.31 13.29
C ILE A 124 -4.14 -2.27 14.47
N GLY A 125 -4.68 -3.46 14.23
CA GLY A 125 -4.80 -4.50 15.25
C GLY A 125 -6.19 -5.13 15.29
N PRO A 126 -6.36 -6.20 16.09
CA PRO A 126 -7.59 -7.00 16.11
C PRO A 126 -8.82 -6.24 16.60
N ARG A 127 -8.66 -5.16 17.37
CA ARG A 127 -9.76 -4.34 17.87
C ARG A 127 -10.08 -3.10 17.02
N ALA A 128 -9.44 -2.95 15.86
CA ALA A 128 -9.58 -1.76 15.02
C ALA A 128 -11.05 -1.45 14.64
N ALA A 129 -11.79 -2.45 14.18
CA ALA A 129 -13.20 -2.27 13.79
C ALA A 129 -14.08 -1.89 14.99
N GLU A 130 -13.92 -2.55 16.14
CA GLU A 130 -14.61 -2.22 17.40
C GLU A 130 -14.40 -0.75 17.79
N ILE A 131 -13.14 -0.30 17.78
CA ILE A 131 -12.76 1.07 18.17
C ILE A 131 -13.21 2.11 17.15
N ALA A 132 -13.19 1.78 15.85
CA ALA A 132 -13.74 2.63 14.80
C ALA A 132 -15.25 2.77 14.87
N GLY A 133 -15.95 1.88 15.58
CA GLY A 133 -17.40 1.80 15.56
C GLY A 133 -17.95 1.27 14.24
N SER A 134 -17.15 0.47 13.50
CA SER A 134 -17.50 -0.16 12.23
C SER A 134 -17.72 -1.66 12.39
N ALA A 135 -18.37 -2.27 11.39
CA ALA A 135 -18.29 -3.72 11.22
C ALA A 135 -16.86 -4.13 10.80
N PRO A 136 -16.46 -5.41 10.94
CA PRO A 136 -15.27 -5.91 10.29
C PRO A 136 -15.44 -5.81 8.76
N LEU A 137 -14.64 -4.97 8.11
CA LEU A 137 -14.70 -4.73 6.68
C LEU A 137 -13.70 -5.62 5.92
N PRO A 138 -14.10 -6.22 4.79
CA PRO A 138 -13.13 -6.76 3.83
C PRO A 138 -12.15 -5.69 3.39
N GLU A 139 -10.97 -6.10 2.95
CA GLU A 139 -9.96 -5.15 2.45
C GLU A 139 -10.52 -4.36 1.26
N ASN A 140 -10.39 -3.04 1.32
CA ASN A 140 -10.92 -2.02 0.41
C ASN A 140 -12.44 -1.78 0.49
N ALA A 141 -13.25 -2.60 1.14
CA ALA A 141 -14.64 -2.21 1.42
C ALA A 141 -14.68 -0.97 2.32
N CYS A 142 -15.70 -0.16 2.18
CA CYS A 142 -15.82 1.10 2.93
C CYS A 142 -17.26 1.36 3.39
N GLU A 143 -17.40 2.03 4.54
CA GLU A 143 -18.68 2.47 5.07
C GLU A 143 -18.57 3.83 5.77
N ALA A 144 -19.66 4.57 5.81
CA ALA A 144 -19.74 5.80 6.59
C ALA A 144 -19.88 5.47 8.07
N VAL A 145 -19.04 6.09 8.91
CA VAL A 145 -19.08 5.96 10.38
C VAL A 145 -18.98 7.33 11.03
N THR A 146 -19.44 7.45 12.28
CA THR A 146 -19.30 8.67 13.07
C THR A 146 -18.38 8.40 14.26
N VAL A 147 -17.25 9.09 14.34
CA VAL A 147 -16.24 8.94 15.40
C VAL A 147 -16.15 10.23 16.20
N GLY A 148 -16.57 10.21 17.45
CA GLY A 148 -16.58 11.40 18.30
C GLY A 148 -17.40 12.58 17.77
N GLY A 149 -18.39 12.31 16.89
CA GLY A 149 -19.18 13.32 16.19
C GLY A 149 -18.53 13.86 14.90
N ALA A 150 -17.39 13.30 14.47
CA ALA A 150 -16.79 13.54 13.17
C ALA A 150 -17.30 12.50 12.15
N GLU A 151 -17.73 12.96 10.99
CA GLU A 151 -18.11 12.09 9.87
C GLU A 151 -16.86 11.51 9.20
N CYS A 152 -16.76 10.20 9.17
CA CYS A 152 -15.61 9.46 8.61
C CYS A 152 -16.08 8.43 7.58
N VAL A 153 -15.18 8.07 6.68
CA VAL A 153 -15.29 6.86 5.87
C VAL A 153 -14.30 5.84 6.42
N ALA A 154 -14.82 4.76 6.99
CA ALA A 154 -14.04 3.61 7.41
C ALA A 154 -13.76 2.74 6.18
N VAL A 155 -12.51 2.34 6.02
CA VAL A 155 -12.03 1.54 4.88
C VAL A 155 -11.29 0.33 5.42
N GLY A 156 -11.71 -0.87 5.05
CA GLY A 156 -11.06 -2.11 5.44
C GLY A 156 -9.60 -2.15 4.97
N ALA A 157 -8.68 -2.42 5.88
CA ALA A 157 -7.26 -2.58 5.62
C ALA A 157 -6.78 -3.97 6.02
N ALA A 158 -5.62 -4.39 5.50
CA ALA A 158 -5.08 -5.73 5.76
C ALA A 158 -4.89 -6.06 7.24
N ALA A 159 -4.61 -5.07 8.06
CA ALA A 159 -4.32 -5.24 9.49
C ALA A 159 -5.25 -4.41 10.38
N GLY A 160 -6.40 -3.95 9.86
CA GLY A 160 -7.32 -3.12 10.63
C GLY A 160 -8.25 -2.27 9.78
N ILE A 161 -8.44 -1.03 10.17
CA ILE A 161 -9.34 -0.05 9.54
C ILE A 161 -8.59 1.26 9.32
N ASP A 162 -8.71 1.81 8.13
CA ASP A 162 -8.32 3.18 7.83
C ASP A 162 -9.55 4.10 7.90
N LEU A 163 -9.41 5.25 8.52
CA LEU A 163 -10.44 6.28 8.61
C LEU A 163 -10.02 7.49 7.79
N VAL A 164 -10.82 7.83 6.79
CA VAL A 164 -10.70 9.07 6.04
C VAL A 164 -11.68 10.08 6.63
N VAL A 165 -11.18 11.19 7.16
CA VAL A 165 -11.93 12.20 7.89
C VAL A 165 -11.62 13.60 7.34
N LEU A 166 -12.51 14.57 7.48
CA LEU A 166 -12.20 15.97 7.15
C LEU A 166 -11.01 16.46 7.98
N ALA A 167 -10.12 17.23 7.37
CA ALA A 167 -8.86 17.65 7.99
C ALA A 167 -9.07 18.48 9.28
N ASP A 168 -10.12 19.30 9.32
CA ASP A 168 -10.51 20.10 10.48
C ASP A 168 -11.19 19.29 11.60
N GLU A 169 -11.71 18.09 11.30
CA GLU A 169 -12.31 17.18 12.26
C GLU A 169 -11.34 16.09 12.78
N ARG A 170 -10.14 16.00 12.20
CA ARG A 170 -9.12 14.99 12.55
C ARG A 170 -8.86 14.91 14.07
N GLY A 171 -8.65 16.06 14.71
CA GLY A 171 -8.36 16.11 16.16
C GLY A 171 -9.48 15.52 17.00
N ARG A 172 -10.74 15.81 16.65
CA ARG A 172 -11.93 15.26 17.32
C ARG A 172 -12.01 13.73 17.16
N ALA A 173 -11.82 13.25 15.94
CA ALA A 173 -11.82 11.81 15.67
C ALA A 173 -10.70 11.10 16.43
N ARG A 174 -9.47 11.61 16.34
CA ARG A 174 -8.31 11.06 17.07
C ARG A 174 -8.56 10.95 18.58
N ASP A 175 -9.01 12.04 19.22
CA ASP A 175 -9.23 12.06 20.67
C ASP A 175 -10.31 11.04 21.09
N ALA A 176 -11.37 10.88 20.27
CA ALA A 176 -12.41 9.88 20.50
C ALA A 176 -11.87 8.44 20.36
N LEU A 177 -11.02 8.17 19.38
CA LEU A 177 -10.40 6.85 19.19
C LEU A 177 -9.46 6.49 20.34
N LEU A 178 -8.68 7.44 20.82
CA LEU A 178 -7.82 7.25 22.01
C LEU A 178 -8.67 6.97 23.26
N ALA A 179 -9.77 7.71 23.45
CA ALA A 179 -10.70 7.47 24.56
C ALA A 179 -11.41 6.10 24.45
N ALA A 180 -11.61 5.58 23.25
CA ALA A 180 -12.15 4.24 22.98
C ALA A 180 -11.14 3.10 23.17
N GLY A 181 -9.86 3.41 23.44
CA GLY A 181 -8.83 2.43 23.79
C GLY A 181 -7.77 2.17 22.71
N ALA A 182 -7.73 2.96 21.63
CA ALA A 182 -6.56 2.96 20.75
C ALA A 182 -5.35 3.57 21.49
N ALA A 183 -4.15 3.14 21.11
CA ALA A 183 -2.90 3.74 21.59
C ALA A 183 -2.10 4.31 20.41
N GLU A 184 -1.52 5.48 20.58
CA GLU A 184 -0.64 6.04 19.53
C GLU A 184 0.57 5.14 19.31
N VAL A 185 0.87 4.93 18.03
CA VAL A 185 2.04 4.16 17.59
C VAL A 185 2.84 4.92 16.54
N SER A 186 4.12 4.63 16.47
CA SER A 186 5.00 5.21 15.47
C SER A 186 4.85 4.53 14.10
N ALA A 187 5.17 5.27 13.04
CA ALA A 187 5.27 4.72 11.70
C ALA A 187 6.30 3.56 11.63
N GLU A 188 7.35 3.60 12.46
CA GLU A 188 8.36 2.54 12.55
C GLU A 188 7.75 1.22 13.04
N ALA A 189 6.89 1.25 14.08
CA ALA A 189 6.22 0.05 14.58
C ALA A 189 5.23 -0.53 13.54
N ALA A 190 4.48 0.31 12.85
CA ALA A 190 3.58 -0.11 11.77
C ALA A 190 4.34 -0.69 10.56
N GLU A 191 5.50 -0.10 10.23
CA GLU A 191 6.36 -0.56 9.14
C GLU A 191 6.89 -1.98 9.39
N ILE A 192 7.20 -2.33 10.64
CA ILE A 192 7.58 -3.70 11.00
C ILE A 192 6.49 -4.70 10.57
N LEU A 193 5.22 -4.42 10.90
CA LEU A 193 4.10 -5.31 10.52
C LEU A 193 3.92 -5.38 9.00
N ARG A 194 4.07 -4.26 8.28
CA ARG A 194 4.02 -4.26 6.83
C ARG A 194 5.09 -5.16 6.22
N ILE A 195 6.33 -5.04 6.69
CA ILE A 195 7.45 -5.87 6.21
C ILE A 195 7.19 -7.34 6.53
N GLU A 196 6.78 -7.67 7.76
CA GLU A 196 6.46 -9.03 8.17
C GLU A 196 5.37 -9.67 7.30
N SER A 197 4.36 -8.89 6.92
CA SER A 197 3.27 -9.35 6.04
C SER A 197 3.71 -9.54 4.58
N GLY A 198 4.92 -9.11 4.21
CA GLY A 198 5.43 -9.20 2.86
C GLY A 198 4.77 -8.24 1.87
N ARG A 199 4.11 -7.18 2.34
CA ARG A 199 3.41 -6.21 1.48
C ARG A 199 4.37 -5.15 0.94
N PRO A 200 4.54 -5.04 -0.38
CA PRO A 200 5.34 -3.97 -0.97
C PRO A 200 4.59 -2.63 -0.88
N ARG A 201 5.35 -1.54 -0.94
CA ARG A 201 4.83 -0.17 -0.97
C ARG A 201 5.46 0.61 -2.12
N PHE A 202 4.66 1.42 -2.80
CA PHE A 202 5.16 2.32 -3.84
C PHE A 202 6.02 3.43 -3.22
N GLY A 203 7.20 3.62 -3.79
CA GLY A 203 8.23 4.50 -3.22
C GLY A 203 9.22 3.79 -2.29
N ALA A 204 8.98 2.51 -1.95
CA ALA A 204 9.93 1.67 -1.20
C ALA A 204 10.43 0.50 -2.07
N GLU A 205 9.69 -0.61 -2.17
CA GLU A 205 10.03 -1.71 -3.07
C GLU A 205 9.58 -1.47 -4.50
N MET A 206 8.45 -0.82 -4.68
CA MET A 206 7.86 -0.55 -5.99
C MET A 206 8.16 0.87 -6.46
N GLY A 207 8.38 1.02 -7.75
CA GLY A 207 8.62 2.30 -8.41
C GLY A 207 8.36 2.22 -9.91
N THR A 208 8.72 3.28 -10.61
CA THR A 208 8.45 3.45 -12.05
C THR A 208 9.20 2.48 -12.97
N GLU A 209 10.10 1.66 -12.42
CA GLU A 209 10.79 0.58 -13.13
C GLU A 209 10.25 -0.81 -12.77
N THR A 210 9.16 -0.88 -11.98
CA THR A 210 8.59 -2.11 -11.47
C THR A 210 7.33 -2.49 -12.24
N MET A 211 7.18 -3.76 -12.59
CA MET A 211 5.94 -4.31 -13.13
C MET A 211 5.11 -4.96 -11.99
N PRO A 212 3.78 -4.99 -12.06
CA PRO A 212 2.93 -5.63 -11.04
C PRO A 212 3.33 -7.08 -10.73
N ALA A 213 3.75 -7.84 -11.75
CA ALA A 213 4.19 -9.22 -11.59
C ALA A 213 5.51 -9.36 -10.79
N GLU A 214 6.39 -8.37 -10.86
CA GLU A 214 7.64 -8.35 -10.09
C GLU A 214 7.38 -8.02 -8.63
N ALA A 215 6.40 -7.17 -8.38
CA ALA A 215 5.95 -6.79 -7.04
C ALA A 215 5.06 -7.85 -6.36
N GLY A 216 4.60 -8.87 -7.10
CA GLY A 216 3.73 -9.90 -6.55
C GLY A 216 2.29 -9.46 -6.29
N ILE A 217 1.84 -8.35 -6.89
CA ILE A 217 0.51 -7.77 -6.65
C ILE A 217 -0.55 -8.12 -7.72
N VAL A 218 -0.20 -8.95 -8.70
CA VAL A 218 -1.07 -9.23 -9.87
C VAL A 218 -2.44 -9.76 -9.46
N GLU A 219 -2.50 -10.70 -8.53
CA GLU A 219 -3.77 -11.32 -8.10
C GLU A 219 -4.72 -10.32 -7.44
N GLN A 220 -4.18 -9.29 -6.81
CA GLN A 220 -4.96 -8.28 -6.09
C GLN A 220 -5.27 -7.05 -6.95
N ALA A 221 -4.30 -6.64 -7.80
CA ALA A 221 -4.34 -5.37 -8.51
C ALA A 221 -4.80 -5.46 -9.97
N VAL A 222 -4.92 -6.66 -10.56
CA VAL A 222 -5.14 -6.82 -12.00
C VAL A 222 -6.35 -7.70 -12.30
N SER A 223 -7.31 -7.16 -13.03
CA SER A 223 -8.38 -7.96 -13.65
C SER A 223 -7.96 -8.40 -15.05
N PHE A 224 -8.08 -9.70 -15.34
CA PHE A 224 -7.85 -10.27 -16.67
C PHE A 224 -9.13 -10.47 -17.48
N THR A 225 -10.28 -10.14 -16.91
CA THR A 225 -11.61 -10.30 -17.52
C THR A 225 -12.24 -8.99 -17.96
N LYS A 226 -11.72 -7.86 -17.45
CA LYS A 226 -12.19 -6.51 -17.83
C LYS A 226 -11.75 -6.10 -19.24
N GLY A 227 -12.26 -4.96 -19.71
CA GLY A 227 -11.86 -4.31 -20.96
C GLY A 227 -10.42 -3.81 -20.98
N CYS A 228 -10.02 -3.19 -22.08
CA CYS A 228 -8.64 -2.72 -22.28
C CYS A 228 -8.26 -1.57 -21.34
N TYR A 229 -7.00 -1.56 -20.91
CA TYR A 229 -6.37 -0.49 -20.16
C TYR A 229 -4.92 -0.25 -20.60
N ILE A 230 -4.33 0.87 -20.21
CA ILE A 230 -2.96 1.22 -20.58
C ILE A 230 -1.97 0.23 -19.96
N GLY A 231 -1.07 -0.35 -20.79
CA GLY A 231 -0.05 -1.32 -20.35
C GLY A 231 -0.51 -2.79 -20.31
N GLN A 232 -1.78 -3.08 -20.60
CA GLN A 232 -2.38 -4.42 -20.52
C GLN A 232 -1.62 -5.49 -21.33
N GLU A 233 -1.14 -5.17 -22.52
CA GLU A 233 -0.48 -6.16 -23.40
C GLU A 233 0.75 -6.79 -22.72
N THR A 234 1.58 -5.97 -22.07
CA THR A 234 2.77 -6.45 -21.37
C THR A 234 2.39 -7.29 -20.14
N VAL A 235 1.41 -6.84 -19.36
CA VAL A 235 0.92 -7.56 -18.16
C VAL A 235 0.34 -8.93 -18.56
N ALA A 236 -0.54 -8.96 -19.56
CA ALA A 236 -1.15 -10.20 -20.05
C ALA A 236 -0.09 -11.17 -20.64
N ARG A 237 0.87 -10.65 -21.42
CA ARG A 237 1.96 -11.47 -21.95
C ARG A 237 2.79 -12.09 -20.84
N LEU A 238 3.10 -11.34 -19.80
CA LEU A 238 3.88 -11.83 -18.67
C LEU A 238 3.12 -12.91 -17.89
N HIS A 239 1.82 -12.69 -17.68
CA HIS A 239 0.94 -13.63 -16.96
C HIS A 239 0.76 -14.97 -17.72
N TYR A 240 0.46 -14.92 -19.03
CA TYR A 240 0.13 -16.14 -19.79
C TYR A 240 1.33 -16.87 -20.39
N LYS A 241 2.41 -16.16 -20.71
CA LYS A 241 3.52 -16.71 -21.53
C LYS A 241 4.91 -16.44 -20.98
N GLY A 242 5.02 -15.69 -19.88
CA GLY A 242 6.30 -15.26 -19.33
C GLY A 242 6.50 -15.66 -17.89
N LYS A 243 7.70 -15.36 -17.41
CA LYS A 243 8.04 -15.31 -15.99
C LYS A 243 8.74 -13.97 -15.76
N PRO A 244 8.42 -13.24 -14.69
CA PRO A 244 9.14 -12.00 -14.39
C PRO A 244 10.62 -12.31 -14.13
N ASN A 245 11.48 -11.37 -14.51
CA ASN A 245 12.92 -11.49 -14.27
C ASN A 245 13.31 -11.09 -12.85
N ARG A 246 12.42 -10.41 -12.15
CA ARG A 246 12.58 -9.97 -10.76
C ARG A 246 11.36 -10.41 -9.96
N HIS A 247 11.53 -10.59 -8.66
CA HIS A 247 10.47 -10.99 -7.74
C HIS A 247 10.64 -10.29 -6.40
N LEU A 248 9.53 -9.89 -5.79
CA LEU A 248 9.51 -9.48 -4.38
C LEU A 248 9.93 -10.66 -3.50
N ARG A 249 10.85 -10.41 -2.58
CA ARG A 249 11.42 -11.39 -1.64
C ARG A 249 11.54 -10.81 -0.26
N GLY A 250 11.44 -11.68 0.73
CA GLY A 250 11.87 -11.40 2.10
C GLY A 250 13.38 -11.56 2.24
N LEU A 251 13.95 -10.81 3.16
CA LEU A 251 15.37 -10.86 3.52
C LEU A 251 15.50 -11.05 5.04
N ARG A 252 16.35 -11.98 5.48
CA ARG A 252 16.78 -12.12 6.87
C ARG A 252 18.24 -11.70 6.96
N PHE A 253 18.50 -10.55 7.59
CA PHE A 253 19.85 -9.97 7.64
C PHE A 253 20.68 -10.51 8.79
N SER A 254 21.99 -10.74 8.53
CA SER A 254 22.97 -11.10 9.55
C SER A 254 23.43 -9.91 10.41
N GLY A 255 23.27 -8.68 9.91
CA GLY A 255 23.66 -7.43 10.54
C GLY A 255 22.68 -6.32 10.26
N GLN A 256 23.04 -5.07 10.55
CA GLN A 256 22.25 -3.91 10.21
C GLN A 256 22.23 -3.70 8.70
N ALA A 257 21.07 -3.39 8.14
CA ALA A 257 20.88 -3.04 6.74
C ALA A 257 19.98 -1.82 6.61
N ALA A 258 20.14 -1.06 5.55
CA ALA A 258 19.37 0.14 5.28
C ALA A 258 18.76 0.09 3.86
N PRO A 259 17.59 0.75 3.65
CA PRO A 259 17.04 0.93 2.32
C PRO A 259 18.05 1.55 1.35
N GLY A 260 18.07 1.06 0.11
CA GLY A 260 18.98 1.51 -0.94
C GLY A 260 20.32 0.76 -1.01
N GLU A 261 20.68 -0.03 -0.01
CA GLU A 261 21.91 -0.84 -0.07
C GLU A 261 21.83 -1.89 -1.17
N VAL A 262 22.92 -2.03 -1.93
CA VAL A 262 22.99 -2.95 -3.08
C VAL A 262 23.11 -4.38 -2.60
N LEU A 263 22.36 -5.27 -3.24
CA LEU A 263 22.34 -6.71 -2.97
C LEU A 263 23.07 -7.45 -4.11
N ARG A 264 24.01 -8.35 -3.75
CA ARG A 264 24.85 -9.07 -4.71
C ARG A 264 24.89 -10.57 -4.46
N VAL A 265 24.93 -11.33 -5.56
CA VAL A 265 25.30 -12.74 -5.57
C VAL A 265 26.66 -12.84 -6.26
N GLY A 266 27.72 -13.13 -5.51
CA GLY A 266 29.10 -12.94 -5.98
C GLY A 266 29.34 -11.47 -6.34
N GLU A 267 29.81 -11.23 -7.56
CA GLU A 267 30.02 -9.87 -8.07
C GLU A 267 28.77 -9.25 -8.76
N LYS A 268 27.72 -10.07 -8.98
CA LYS A 268 26.55 -9.65 -9.72
C LYS A 268 25.55 -8.95 -8.81
N GLU A 269 25.17 -7.73 -9.17
CA GLU A 269 24.08 -7.01 -8.55
C GLU A 269 22.73 -7.65 -8.91
N VAL A 270 21.93 -7.96 -7.88
CA VAL A 270 20.62 -8.61 -8.02
C VAL A 270 19.46 -7.74 -7.57
N GLY A 271 19.72 -6.61 -6.97
CA GLY A 271 18.70 -5.64 -6.52
C GLY A 271 19.21 -4.71 -5.43
N THR A 272 18.31 -4.02 -4.80
CA THR A 272 18.60 -3.14 -3.64
C THR A 272 17.60 -3.44 -2.51
N VAL A 273 18.00 -3.18 -1.27
CA VAL A 273 17.10 -3.24 -0.11
C VAL A 273 16.01 -2.18 -0.29
N GLY A 274 14.77 -2.59 -0.34
CA GLY A 274 13.60 -1.68 -0.39
C GLY A 274 13.24 -1.18 1.01
N SER A 275 12.99 -2.11 1.92
CA SER A 275 12.72 -1.82 3.34
C SER A 275 13.51 -2.74 4.24
N ALA A 276 13.85 -2.23 5.43
CA ALA A 276 14.52 -3.01 6.47
C ALA A 276 14.00 -2.59 7.86
N ALA A 277 13.81 -3.57 8.74
CA ALA A 277 13.38 -3.34 10.12
C ALA A 277 13.96 -4.39 11.06
N VAL A 278 13.89 -4.10 12.36
CA VAL A 278 14.16 -5.07 13.42
C VAL A 278 12.82 -5.48 14.03
N SER A 279 12.33 -6.64 13.63
CA SER A 279 11.09 -7.21 14.18
C SER A 279 11.37 -7.86 15.53
N PRO A 280 10.53 -7.62 16.55
CA PRO A 280 10.59 -8.34 17.81
C PRO A 280 10.38 -9.86 17.64
N ALA A 281 9.59 -10.28 16.65
CA ALA A 281 9.30 -11.69 16.41
C ALA A 281 10.30 -12.39 15.47
N LEU A 282 10.78 -11.67 14.42
CA LEU A 282 11.55 -12.28 13.33
C LEU A 282 13.02 -11.84 13.28
N GLY A 283 13.44 -10.91 14.13
CA GLY A 283 14.79 -10.31 14.09
C GLY A 283 14.94 -9.30 12.95
N ARG A 284 16.12 -9.23 12.36
CA ARG A 284 16.39 -8.29 11.25
C ARG A 284 15.82 -8.80 9.95
N VAL A 285 14.80 -8.13 9.45
CA VAL A 285 14.06 -8.52 8.24
C VAL A 285 13.94 -7.33 7.27
N GLY A 286 13.67 -7.65 6.01
CA GLY A 286 13.42 -6.63 5.00
C GLY A 286 12.74 -7.19 3.76
N LEU A 287 12.41 -6.28 2.85
CA LEU A 287 11.82 -6.59 1.56
C LEU A 287 12.69 -6.02 0.43
N ALA A 288 12.78 -6.75 -0.66
CA ALA A 288 13.46 -6.30 -1.88
C ALA A 288 12.84 -6.94 -3.12
N ILE A 289 12.87 -6.24 -4.25
CA ILE A 289 12.60 -6.84 -5.56
C ILE A 289 13.94 -7.30 -6.14
N LEU A 290 14.12 -8.62 -6.20
CA LEU A 290 15.36 -9.27 -6.59
C LEU A 290 15.28 -9.94 -7.94
N ARG A 291 16.39 -9.93 -8.67
CA ARG A 291 16.54 -10.74 -9.88
C ARG A 291 16.38 -12.23 -9.57
N ARG A 292 15.91 -12.98 -10.54
CA ARG A 292 15.63 -14.43 -10.42
C ARG A 292 16.83 -15.29 -9.98
N GLU A 293 18.05 -14.76 -10.06
CA GLU A 293 19.25 -15.45 -9.59
C GLU A 293 19.34 -15.52 -8.06
N ALA A 294 18.63 -14.64 -7.36
CA ALA A 294 18.51 -14.64 -5.91
C ALA A 294 17.17 -15.32 -5.50
N GLU A 295 17.13 -16.65 -5.61
CA GLU A 295 15.96 -17.45 -5.21
C GLU A 295 15.92 -17.66 -3.68
N PRO A 296 14.75 -18.01 -3.11
CA PRO A 296 14.67 -18.38 -1.71
C PRO A 296 15.68 -19.48 -1.33
N GLY A 297 16.39 -19.28 -0.22
CA GLY A 297 17.51 -20.08 0.23
C GLY A 297 18.89 -19.57 -0.24
N ALA A 298 18.94 -18.63 -1.16
CA ALA A 298 20.19 -17.99 -1.55
C ALA A 298 20.69 -17.02 -0.47
N THR A 299 22.02 -16.88 -0.35
CA THR A 299 22.64 -15.83 0.46
C THR A 299 23.15 -14.73 -0.45
N VAL A 300 22.81 -13.49 -0.14
CA VAL A 300 23.25 -12.28 -0.83
C VAL A 300 24.13 -11.43 0.08
N ALA A 301 25.13 -10.77 -0.48
CA ALA A 301 25.89 -9.74 0.21
C ALA A 301 25.08 -8.43 0.21
N VAL A 302 25.15 -7.67 1.31
CA VAL A 302 24.44 -6.41 1.51
C VAL A 302 25.47 -5.30 1.69
N GLY A 303 25.43 -4.30 0.82
CA GLY A 303 26.41 -3.20 0.85
C GLY A 303 27.84 -3.68 0.71
N GLU A 304 28.76 -3.06 1.48
CA GLU A 304 30.20 -3.34 1.45
C GLU A 304 30.76 -3.78 2.81
N ASP A 305 29.98 -3.74 3.88
CA ASP A 305 30.42 -3.93 5.28
C ASP A 305 30.42 -5.40 5.75
N GLY A 306 30.31 -6.36 4.83
CA GLY A 306 30.32 -7.79 5.14
C GLY A 306 29.00 -8.32 5.74
N VAL A 307 27.93 -7.52 5.71
CA VAL A 307 26.59 -7.96 6.05
C VAL A 307 26.07 -8.88 4.93
N THR A 308 25.35 -9.92 5.32
CA THR A 308 24.67 -10.82 4.38
C THR A 308 23.19 -10.91 4.69
N ALA A 309 22.41 -11.36 3.72
CA ALA A 309 21.01 -11.70 3.94
C ALA A 309 20.66 -13.05 3.31
N GLU A 310 19.87 -13.84 4.02
CA GLU A 310 19.19 -14.99 3.44
C GLU A 310 17.94 -14.50 2.71
N VAL A 311 17.78 -14.90 1.46
CA VAL A 311 16.57 -14.65 0.67
C VAL A 311 15.50 -15.66 1.07
N VAL A 312 14.32 -15.20 1.42
CA VAL A 312 13.19 -16.05 1.82
C VAL A 312 11.96 -15.80 0.97
N ALA A 313 11.12 -16.81 0.86
CA ALA A 313 9.78 -16.65 0.29
C ALA A 313 8.89 -15.80 1.21
N LEU A 314 7.87 -15.16 0.65
CA LEU A 314 6.87 -14.41 1.39
C LEU A 314 5.54 -15.18 1.41
N PRO A 315 4.72 -15.03 2.47
CA PRO A 315 5.03 -14.30 3.71
C PRO A 315 6.17 -14.95 4.51
N PHE A 316 6.77 -14.21 5.43
CA PHE A 316 7.77 -14.77 6.34
C PHE A 316 7.18 -15.93 7.13
N GLY A 317 7.85 -17.09 7.09
CA GLY A 317 7.53 -18.30 7.84
C GLY A 317 8.20 -18.34 9.21
#